data_6b58272da589da0c5f4ce307e391ab46
#
_entry.id   6b58272da589da0c5f4ce307e391ab46
#
_cell.length_a   1.000
_cell.length_b   1.000
_cell.length_c   1.000
_cell.angle_alpha   90.00
_cell.angle_beta   90.00
_cell.angle_gamma   90.00
#
_symmetry.space_group_name_H-M   'P 1'
#
loop_
_entity.id
_entity.type
_entity.pdbx_description
1 polymer ?
#
loop_
_entity_poly.entity_id
_entity_poly.type
_entity_poly.pdbx_seq_one_letter_code
_entity_poly.pdbx_strand_id
1 'polypeptide(L)'
;MRLKSKRLKNKALKKIEKKASIKWCADNSLKIKNIKNVIVMTSKLKQDNPLKKINFGNRIKFFRGDANNLILRFLSAAKKFNVKTIIRVTGDCPFISHEIINYLLKSHKNKNADFTAAKNFAVGTSGEIIEVSALKTIYRNLKDLRYSEYMTMFFLDNPEIFRLNL
;
A
#
# COMPACT_ATOMS: atom_id res chain seq x y z
N MET A 1 -2.52 -0.59 -6.90
CA MET A 1 -3.58 -1.55 -7.29
C MET A 1 -3.72 -1.59 -8.80
N ARG A 2 -4.08 -2.73 -9.40
CA ARG A 2 -4.42 -2.89 -10.82
C ARG A 2 -5.83 -3.48 -10.92
N LEU A 3 -6.57 -3.13 -12.00
CA LEU A 3 -7.93 -3.66 -12.19
C LEU A 3 -7.96 -5.08 -12.77
N LYS A 4 -6.83 -5.58 -13.30
CA LYS A 4 -6.70 -6.94 -13.83
C LYS A 4 -6.68 -7.95 -12.66
N SER A 5 -7.85 -8.44 -12.29
CA SER A 5 -8.00 -9.53 -11.32
C SER A 5 -8.59 -10.76 -12.02
N LYS A 6 -7.94 -11.92 -11.89
CA LYS A 6 -8.45 -13.19 -12.45
C LYS A 6 -9.65 -13.71 -11.66
N ARG A 7 -9.65 -13.60 -10.33
CA ARG A 7 -10.68 -14.12 -9.42
C ARG A 7 -11.97 -13.30 -9.43
N LEU A 8 -11.86 -11.96 -9.36
CA LEU A 8 -13.00 -11.05 -9.38
C LEU A 8 -12.65 -9.83 -10.21
N LYS A 9 -13.14 -9.77 -11.44
CA LYS A 9 -12.88 -8.67 -12.38
C LYS A 9 -13.32 -7.33 -11.77
N ASN A 10 -12.43 -6.33 -11.85
CA ASN A 10 -12.67 -4.96 -11.39
C ASN A 10 -13.10 -4.87 -9.91
N LYS A 11 -12.63 -5.78 -9.02
CA LYS A 11 -13.07 -5.82 -7.62
C LYS A 11 -13.01 -4.47 -6.89
N ALA A 12 -12.00 -3.65 -7.16
CA ALA A 12 -11.86 -2.33 -6.55
C ALA A 12 -12.97 -1.33 -6.94
N LEU A 13 -13.58 -1.55 -8.08
CA LEU A 13 -14.69 -0.72 -8.59
C LEU A 13 -16.07 -1.25 -8.16
N LYS A 14 -16.13 -2.49 -7.64
CA LYS A 14 -17.39 -3.03 -7.11
C LYS A 14 -17.89 -2.14 -5.98
N LYS A 15 -19.20 -1.89 -6.02
CA LYS A 15 -19.84 -1.03 -5.02
C LYS A 15 -20.25 -1.83 -3.80
N ILE A 16 -20.03 -1.24 -2.64
CA ILE A 16 -20.60 -1.61 -1.35
C ILE A 16 -21.44 -0.40 -0.96
N GLU A 17 -22.77 -0.57 -0.84
CA GLU A 17 -23.69 0.52 -0.54
C GLU A 17 -23.46 1.78 -1.41
N LYS A 18 -23.55 1.63 -2.73
CA LYS A 18 -23.41 2.70 -3.72
C LYS A 18 -21.99 3.28 -3.86
N LYS A 19 -21.03 2.98 -2.97
CA LYS A 19 -19.65 3.50 -3.00
C LYS A 19 -18.65 2.41 -3.41
N ALA A 20 -17.72 2.73 -4.34
CA ALA A 20 -16.69 1.78 -4.79
C ALA A 20 -15.81 1.29 -3.63
N SER A 21 -15.45 0.00 -3.61
CA SER A 21 -14.61 -0.61 -2.58
C SER A 21 -13.31 0.18 -2.32
N ILE A 22 -12.62 0.61 -3.38
CA ILE A 22 -11.41 1.44 -3.24
C ILE A 22 -11.67 2.80 -2.60
N LYS A 23 -12.86 3.37 -2.79
CA LYS A 23 -13.21 4.65 -2.17
C LYS A 23 -13.43 4.48 -0.66
N TRP A 24 -14.03 3.36 -0.22
CA TRP A 24 -14.10 2.99 1.19
C TRP A 24 -12.71 2.84 1.81
N CYS A 25 -11.81 2.09 1.15
CA CYS A 25 -10.42 1.94 1.57
C CYS A 25 -9.72 3.29 1.72
N ALA A 26 -9.86 4.17 0.74
CA ALA A 26 -9.22 5.49 0.74
C ALA A 26 -9.78 6.41 1.83
N ASP A 27 -11.10 6.42 2.04
CA ASP A 27 -11.76 7.23 3.07
C ASP A 27 -11.38 6.75 4.49
N ASN A 28 -11.30 5.43 4.71
CA ASN A 28 -10.83 4.90 5.98
C ASN A 28 -9.34 5.20 6.20
N SER A 29 -8.53 5.22 5.14
CA SER A 29 -7.12 5.64 5.25
C SER A 29 -6.97 7.09 5.70
N LEU A 30 -7.90 7.99 5.36
CA LEU A 30 -7.88 9.39 5.81
C LEU A 30 -8.08 9.56 7.32
N LYS A 31 -8.57 8.53 8.02
CA LYS A 31 -8.76 8.53 9.48
C LYS A 31 -7.49 8.16 10.26
N ILE A 32 -6.47 7.66 9.58
CA ILE A 32 -5.17 7.33 10.21
C ILE A 32 -4.52 8.62 10.70
N LYS A 33 -4.06 8.63 11.95
CA LYS A 33 -3.45 9.81 12.58
C LYS A 33 -2.06 10.09 12.02
N ASN A 34 -1.70 11.37 11.98
CA ASN A 34 -0.35 11.84 11.62
C ASN A 34 0.14 11.40 10.22
N ILE A 35 -0.77 11.13 9.29
CA ILE A 35 -0.41 10.91 7.89
C ILE A 35 -0.35 12.23 7.12
N LYS A 36 0.63 12.34 6.23
CA LYS A 36 0.80 13.51 5.37
C LYS A 36 -0.07 13.43 4.11
N ASN A 37 -0.21 12.24 3.54
CA ASN A 37 -0.91 12.03 2.29
C ASN A 37 -1.61 10.67 2.28
N VAL A 38 -2.80 10.60 1.68
CA VAL A 38 -3.39 9.35 1.16
C VAL A 38 -3.22 9.37 -0.36
N ILE A 39 -2.61 8.32 -0.91
CA ILE A 39 -2.27 8.24 -2.33
C ILE A 39 -2.87 6.97 -2.91
N VAL A 40 -3.82 7.11 -3.81
CA VAL A 40 -4.31 5.99 -4.62
C VAL A 40 -3.33 5.75 -5.75
N MET A 41 -2.68 4.57 -5.75
CA MET A 41 -1.67 4.24 -6.75
C MET A 41 -2.14 3.14 -7.70
N THR A 42 -1.93 3.35 -9.00
CA THR A 42 -2.21 2.36 -10.04
C THR A 42 -1.15 2.36 -11.14
N SER A 43 -1.33 1.54 -12.16
CA SER A 43 -0.41 1.50 -13.30
C SER A 43 -0.77 2.54 -14.38
N LYS A 44 0.15 2.70 -15.36
CA LYS A 44 -0.08 3.53 -16.53
C LYS A 44 -0.91 2.83 -17.63
N LEU A 45 -1.27 1.56 -17.45
CA LEU A 45 -2.00 0.78 -18.44
C LEU A 45 -3.42 1.33 -18.67
N LYS A 46 -3.91 1.23 -19.92
CA LYS A 46 -5.27 1.71 -20.32
C LYS A 46 -6.37 1.04 -19.49
N GLN A 47 -6.21 -0.24 -19.15
CA GLN A 47 -7.19 -0.99 -18.34
C GLN A 47 -7.42 -0.40 -16.94
N ASP A 48 -6.47 0.38 -16.40
CA ASP A 48 -6.60 1.03 -15.09
C ASP A 48 -7.19 2.45 -15.16
N ASN A 49 -7.51 2.94 -16.36
CA ASN A 49 -8.12 4.26 -16.57
C ASN A 49 -9.45 4.47 -15.80
N PRO A 50 -10.32 3.47 -15.62
CA PRO A 50 -11.56 3.65 -14.85
C PRO A 50 -11.34 4.16 -13.43
N LEU A 51 -10.19 3.88 -12.82
CA LEU A 51 -9.85 4.40 -11.48
C LEU A 51 -9.75 5.92 -11.43
N LYS A 52 -9.42 6.59 -12.55
CA LYS A 52 -9.39 8.05 -12.65
C LYS A 52 -10.77 8.70 -12.56
N LYS A 53 -11.83 7.94 -12.92
CA LYS A 53 -13.20 8.45 -12.93
C LYS A 53 -13.83 8.48 -11.53
N ILE A 54 -13.17 7.87 -10.53
CA ILE A 54 -13.66 7.88 -9.16
C ILE A 54 -13.33 9.25 -8.55
N ASN A 55 -14.35 9.92 -8.03
CA ASN A 55 -14.13 11.12 -7.23
C ASN A 55 -13.60 10.74 -5.85
N PHE A 56 -12.31 10.92 -5.64
CA PHE A 56 -11.67 10.68 -4.35
C PHE A 56 -11.71 11.91 -3.42
N GLY A 57 -12.15 13.06 -3.91
CA GLY A 57 -12.07 14.34 -3.19
C GLY A 57 -10.64 14.90 -3.14
N ASN A 58 -10.50 16.11 -2.60
CA ASN A 58 -9.25 16.88 -2.68
C ASN A 58 -8.13 16.39 -1.74
N ARG A 59 -8.49 15.64 -0.69
CA ARG A 59 -7.53 15.13 0.30
C ARG A 59 -6.79 13.86 -0.13
N ILE A 60 -7.22 13.20 -1.19
CA ILE A 60 -6.62 11.96 -1.71
C ILE A 60 -5.91 12.27 -3.03
N LYS A 61 -4.63 11.96 -3.08
CA LYS A 61 -3.82 12.11 -4.28
C LYS A 61 -3.90 10.87 -5.16
N PHE A 62 -3.73 11.05 -6.46
CA PHE A 62 -3.71 9.97 -7.42
C PHE A 62 -2.35 9.88 -8.11
N PHE A 63 -1.78 8.67 -8.18
CA PHE A 63 -0.49 8.44 -8.81
C PHE A 63 -0.55 7.24 -9.76
N ARG A 64 0.09 7.39 -10.91
CA ARG A 64 0.26 6.31 -11.89
C ARG A 64 1.74 6.06 -12.11
N GLY A 65 2.16 4.81 -11.89
CA GLY A 65 3.55 4.40 -12.02
C GLY A 65 3.71 3.16 -12.87
N ASP A 66 4.85 2.48 -12.69
CA ASP A 66 5.20 1.29 -13.43
C ASP A 66 4.11 0.21 -13.34
N ALA A 67 3.87 -0.51 -14.44
CA ALA A 67 2.82 -1.53 -14.52
C ALA A 67 3.22 -2.86 -13.91
N ASN A 68 4.48 -3.24 -14.05
CA ASN A 68 4.98 -4.58 -13.71
C ASN A 68 5.85 -4.57 -12.45
N ASN A 69 6.49 -3.45 -12.14
CA ASN A 69 7.34 -3.30 -10.98
C ASN A 69 6.62 -2.50 -9.88
N LEU A 70 6.08 -3.21 -8.87
CA LEU A 70 5.37 -2.60 -7.76
C LEU A 70 6.29 -1.79 -6.86
N ILE A 71 7.52 -2.27 -6.61
CA ILE A 71 8.51 -1.57 -5.78
C ILE A 71 8.88 -0.24 -6.42
N LEU A 72 9.19 -0.24 -7.73
CA LEU A 72 9.50 0.99 -8.46
C LEU A 72 8.32 1.98 -8.43
N ARG A 73 7.08 1.48 -8.48
CA ARG A 73 5.88 2.31 -8.36
C ARG A 73 5.81 2.99 -6.99
N PHE A 74 6.09 2.27 -5.90
CA PHE A 74 6.14 2.83 -4.55
C PHE A 74 7.28 3.84 -4.41
N LEU A 75 8.50 3.52 -4.86
CA LEU A 75 9.65 4.41 -4.79
C LEU A 75 9.43 5.70 -5.59
N SER A 76 8.83 5.59 -6.78
CA SER A 76 8.50 6.76 -7.61
C SER A 76 7.46 7.65 -6.94
N ALA A 77 6.44 7.07 -6.31
CA ALA A 77 5.45 7.83 -5.55
C ALA A 77 6.10 8.47 -4.31
N ALA A 78 6.92 7.72 -3.57
CA ALA A 78 7.62 8.23 -2.39
C ALA A 78 8.53 9.43 -2.73
N LYS A 79 9.26 9.35 -3.85
CA LYS A 79 10.06 10.47 -4.36
C LYS A 79 9.19 11.69 -4.69
N LYS A 80 8.10 11.49 -5.47
CA LYS A 80 7.20 12.57 -5.90
C LYS A 80 6.55 13.31 -4.74
N PHE A 81 6.17 12.60 -3.68
CA PHE A 81 5.44 13.17 -2.55
C PHE A 81 6.29 13.38 -1.29
N ASN A 82 7.61 13.20 -1.41
CA ASN A 82 8.58 13.32 -0.31
C ASN A 82 8.17 12.50 0.93
N VAL A 83 8.03 11.19 0.72
CA VAL A 83 7.60 10.22 1.74
C VAL A 83 8.80 9.42 2.23
N LYS A 84 8.94 9.25 3.54
CA LYS A 84 9.98 8.41 4.18
C LYS A 84 9.41 7.06 4.63
N THR A 85 8.20 7.05 5.18
CA THR A 85 7.51 5.86 5.67
C THR A 85 6.21 5.66 4.88
N ILE A 86 5.96 4.46 4.43
CA ILE A 86 4.78 4.07 3.64
C ILE A 86 3.88 3.21 4.52
N ILE A 87 2.59 3.53 4.58
CA ILE A 87 1.55 2.62 5.03
C ILE A 87 0.94 1.99 3.78
N ARG A 88 1.24 0.72 3.53
CA ARG A 88 0.71 -0.02 2.39
C ARG A 88 -0.59 -0.69 2.77
N VAL A 89 -1.67 -0.28 2.13
CA VAL A 89 -2.97 -0.98 2.16
C VAL A 89 -3.34 -1.42 0.76
N THR A 90 -4.01 -2.57 0.65
CA THR A 90 -4.48 -3.05 -0.65
C THR A 90 -5.86 -2.43 -0.92
N GLY A 91 -6.04 -1.84 -2.10
CA GLY A 91 -7.25 -1.05 -2.40
C GLY A 91 -8.52 -1.87 -2.60
N ASP A 92 -8.48 -3.16 -2.33
CA ASP A 92 -9.61 -4.09 -2.25
C ASP A 92 -9.95 -4.48 -0.81
N CYS A 93 -9.36 -3.80 0.17
CA CYS A 93 -9.65 -3.93 1.60
C CYS A 93 -10.47 -2.72 2.08
N PRO A 94 -11.80 -2.69 1.89
CA PRO A 94 -12.63 -1.55 2.24
C PRO A 94 -12.72 -1.31 3.75
N PHE A 95 -12.46 -2.33 4.56
CA PHE A 95 -12.64 -2.33 6.01
C PHE A 95 -11.33 -2.20 6.79
N ILE A 96 -10.32 -1.52 6.21
CA ILE A 96 -9.11 -1.23 6.99
C ILE A 96 -9.46 -0.46 8.25
N SER A 97 -8.89 -0.87 9.39
CA SER A 97 -9.04 -0.18 10.67
C SER A 97 -7.92 0.82 10.86
N HIS A 98 -8.29 2.08 11.02
CA HIS A 98 -7.33 3.14 11.33
C HIS A 98 -6.76 2.99 12.76
N GLU A 99 -7.50 2.39 13.68
CA GLU A 99 -7.06 2.10 15.04
C GLU A 99 -5.90 1.09 15.03
N ILE A 100 -6.08 -0.04 14.31
CA ILE A 100 -5.02 -1.05 14.15
C ILE A 100 -3.78 -0.43 13.51
N ILE A 101 -3.96 0.35 12.45
CA ILE A 101 -2.82 0.99 11.77
C ILE A 101 -2.13 2.02 12.68
N ASN A 102 -2.87 2.79 13.49
CA ASN A 102 -2.28 3.72 14.44
C ASN A 102 -1.47 2.99 15.53
N TYR A 103 -1.96 1.85 16.01
CA TYR A 103 -1.23 1.00 16.94
C TYR A 103 0.07 0.49 16.32
N LEU A 104 0.00 -0.05 15.08
CA LEU A 104 1.17 -0.53 14.35
C LEU A 104 2.20 0.58 14.08
N LEU A 105 1.75 1.80 13.74
CA LEU A 105 2.62 2.97 13.56
C LEU A 105 3.38 3.34 14.84
N LYS A 106 2.70 3.30 15.98
CA LYS A 106 3.36 3.54 17.28
C LYS A 106 4.42 2.48 17.55
N SER A 107 4.07 1.20 17.37
CA SER A 107 5.01 0.08 17.54
C SER A 107 6.19 0.16 16.58
N HIS A 108 5.93 0.45 15.29
CA HIS A 108 6.94 0.63 14.24
C HIS A 108 8.01 1.67 14.64
N LYS A 109 7.55 2.84 15.11
CA LYS A 109 8.43 3.92 15.56
C LYS A 109 9.24 3.52 16.80
N ASN A 110 8.58 2.94 17.81
CA ASN A 110 9.24 2.56 19.06
C ASN A 110 10.35 1.50 18.85
N LYS A 111 10.15 0.62 17.89
CA LYS A 111 11.12 -0.43 17.55
C LYS A 111 12.12 -0.03 16.46
N ASN A 112 12.04 1.20 15.94
CA ASN A 112 12.83 1.64 14.78
C ASN A 112 12.79 0.62 13.64
N ALA A 113 11.63 0.01 13.39
CA ALA A 113 11.49 -1.08 12.46
C ALA A 113 11.63 -0.61 11.00
N ASP A 114 12.17 -1.46 10.15
CA ASP A 114 12.22 -1.25 8.69
C ASP A 114 10.93 -1.73 8.01
N PHE A 115 10.30 -2.75 8.62
CA PHE A 115 9.03 -3.31 8.20
C PHE A 115 8.18 -3.70 9.42
N THR A 116 6.88 -3.39 9.34
CA THR A 116 5.90 -3.82 10.35
C THR A 116 4.67 -4.39 9.66
N ALA A 117 4.24 -5.55 10.09
CA ALA A 117 2.99 -6.17 9.67
C ALA A 117 2.23 -6.69 10.89
N ALA A 118 0.91 -6.79 10.75
CA ALA A 118 0.06 -7.36 11.78
C ALA A 118 -0.09 -8.87 11.60
N LYS A 119 0.10 -9.63 12.67
CA LYS A 119 -0.30 -11.04 12.79
C LYS A 119 -1.59 -11.15 13.61
N ASN A 120 -2.38 -12.17 13.36
CA ASN A 120 -3.59 -12.51 14.16
C ASN A 120 -4.70 -11.44 14.17
N PHE A 121 -4.77 -10.61 13.13
CA PHE A 121 -5.90 -9.72 12.89
C PHE A 121 -6.79 -10.24 11.77
N ALA A 122 -8.05 -9.78 11.75
CA ALA A 122 -8.96 -10.12 10.66
C ALA A 122 -8.38 -9.70 9.30
N VAL A 123 -8.48 -10.58 8.30
CA VAL A 123 -7.95 -10.33 6.96
C VAL A 123 -8.58 -9.07 6.35
N GLY A 124 -7.76 -8.17 5.84
CA GLY A 124 -8.21 -6.93 5.19
C GLY A 124 -8.49 -5.76 6.14
N THR A 125 -8.23 -5.90 7.45
CA THR A 125 -8.41 -4.82 8.42
C THR A 125 -7.12 -4.06 8.73
N SER A 126 -5.96 -4.61 8.40
CA SER A 126 -4.65 -4.01 8.66
C SER A 126 -3.93 -3.58 7.38
N GLY A 127 -2.76 -2.98 7.56
CA GLY A 127 -1.81 -2.64 6.51
C GLY A 127 -0.40 -2.98 6.93
N GLU A 128 0.55 -2.78 6.03
CA GLU A 128 1.98 -2.92 6.28
C GLU A 128 2.63 -1.56 6.37
N ILE A 129 3.60 -1.40 7.26
CA ILE A 129 4.37 -0.17 7.40
C ILE A 129 5.79 -0.45 6.93
N ILE A 130 6.30 0.36 6.03
CA ILE A 130 7.54 0.11 5.29
C ILE A 130 8.36 1.39 5.26
N GLU A 131 9.60 1.34 5.71
CA GLU A 131 10.54 2.43 5.48
C GLU A 131 10.98 2.46 4.00
N VAL A 132 11.02 3.65 3.41
CA VAL A 132 11.43 3.82 2.00
C VAL A 132 12.89 3.42 1.80
N SER A 133 13.75 3.59 2.82
CA SER A 133 15.14 3.10 2.81
C SER A 133 15.19 1.59 2.64
N ALA A 134 14.41 0.84 3.42
CA ALA A 134 14.33 -0.61 3.33
C ALA A 134 13.79 -1.07 1.96
N LEU A 135 12.78 -0.37 1.44
CA LEU A 135 12.26 -0.67 0.10
C LEU A 135 13.29 -0.43 -1.01
N LYS A 136 14.18 0.57 -0.85
CA LYS A 136 15.33 0.78 -1.74
C LYS A 136 16.32 -0.38 -1.67
N THR A 137 16.58 -0.92 -0.47
CA THR A 137 17.44 -2.08 -0.28
C THR A 137 16.88 -3.30 -1.01
N ILE A 138 15.58 -3.59 -0.87
CA ILE A 138 14.94 -4.65 -1.65
C ILE A 138 15.10 -4.42 -3.15
N TYR A 139 14.84 -3.20 -3.63
CA TYR A 139 14.92 -2.87 -5.06
C TYR A 139 16.30 -3.13 -5.65
N ARG A 140 17.37 -2.92 -4.88
CA ARG A 140 18.76 -3.17 -5.30
C ARG A 140 19.11 -4.66 -5.30
N ASN A 141 18.55 -5.44 -4.38
CA ASN A 141 18.90 -6.84 -4.17
C ASN A 141 17.96 -7.83 -4.87
N LEU A 142 16.78 -7.40 -5.30
CA LEU A 142 15.83 -8.27 -5.98
C LEU A 142 16.32 -8.59 -7.40
N LYS A 143 16.72 -9.85 -7.63
CA LYS A 143 17.25 -10.33 -8.93
C LYS A 143 16.23 -10.22 -10.06
N ASP A 144 14.95 -10.47 -9.77
CA ASP A 144 13.89 -10.43 -10.77
C ASP A 144 12.75 -9.49 -10.31
N LEU A 145 12.65 -8.35 -10.95
CA LEU A 145 11.66 -7.33 -10.64
C LEU A 145 10.21 -7.73 -10.93
N ARG A 146 9.99 -8.84 -11.67
CA ARG A 146 8.64 -9.41 -11.87
C ARG A 146 8.04 -9.89 -10.57
N TYR A 147 8.87 -10.27 -9.60
CA TYR A 147 8.46 -10.68 -8.25
C TYR A 147 8.26 -9.52 -7.27
N SER A 148 8.28 -8.27 -7.74
CA SER A 148 8.08 -7.09 -6.89
C SER A 148 6.73 -7.07 -6.13
N GLU A 149 5.74 -7.83 -6.55
CA GLU A 149 4.47 -8.01 -5.82
C GLU A 149 4.66 -8.79 -4.52
N TYR A 150 5.72 -9.60 -4.41
CA TYR A 150 6.08 -10.41 -3.25
C TYR A 150 7.09 -9.73 -2.32
N MET A 151 7.21 -8.40 -2.38
CA MET A 151 8.16 -7.64 -1.54
C MET A 151 7.99 -7.92 -0.04
N THR A 152 6.78 -8.24 0.43
CA THR A 152 6.52 -8.63 1.82
C THR A 152 7.29 -9.89 2.20
N MET A 153 7.29 -10.89 1.32
CA MET A 153 8.05 -12.14 1.54
C MET A 153 9.55 -11.86 1.62
N PHE A 154 10.07 -10.95 0.79
CA PHE A 154 11.48 -10.58 0.85
C PHE A 154 11.89 -10.04 2.23
N PHE A 155 11.03 -9.25 2.89
CA PHE A 155 11.28 -8.82 4.27
C PHE A 155 11.34 -10.03 5.22
N LEU A 156 10.35 -10.92 5.12
CA LEU A 156 10.21 -12.06 6.03
C LEU A 156 11.32 -13.11 5.85
N ASP A 157 11.81 -13.27 4.62
CA ASP A 157 12.84 -14.23 4.26
C ASP A 157 14.28 -13.72 4.53
N ASN A 158 14.43 -12.42 4.89
CA ASN A 158 15.74 -11.82 5.17
C ASN A 158 15.73 -11.03 6.49
N PRO A 159 15.41 -11.68 7.62
CA PRO A 159 15.32 -11.01 8.93
C PRO A 159 16.66 -10.49 9.42
N GLU A 160 17.79 -11.00 8.90
CA GLU A 160 19.14 -10.54 9.20
C GLU A 160 19.48 -9.18 8.57
N ILE A 161 18.75 -8.79 7.52
CA ILE A 161 18.96 -7.51 6.82
C ILE A 161 18.04 -6.41 7.39
N PHE A 162 16.84 -6.80 7.85
CA PHE A 162 15.78 -5.87 8.22
C PHE A 162 15.32 -6.01 9.66
N ARG A 163 15.08 -4.89 10.32
CA ARG A 163 14.42 -4.85 11.63
C ARG A 163 12.93 -5.06 11.45
N LEU A 164 12.49 -6.27 11.74
CA LEU A 164 11.08 -6.67 11.59
C LEU A 164 10.30 -6.45 12.89
N ASN A 165 9.06 -6.00 12.76
CA ASN A 165 8.09 -5.91 13.83
C ASN A 165 6.79 -6.62 13.37
N LEU A 166 6.56 -7.82 13.92
CA LEU A 166 5.47 -8.72 13.51
C LEU A 166 4.53 -8.99 14.67
#